data_215e3fb6affbba887b2a2b7935390526
#
_entry.id   215e3fb6affbba887b2a2b7935390526
#
_cell.length_a   1.000
_cell.length_b   1.000
_cell.length_c   1.000
_cell.angle_alpha   90.00
_cell.angle_beta   90.00
_cell.angle_gamma   90.00
#
_symmetry.space_group_name_H-M   'P 1'
#
loop_
_entity.id
_entity.type
_entity.pdbx_description
1 polymer ?
#
loop_
_entity_poly.entity_id
_entity_poly.type
_entity_poly.pdbx_seq_one_letter_code
_entity_poly.pdbx_strand_id
1 'polypeptide(L)'
;SYMAFGIKAPKEKQEENPLHSFYVSYNRTKNKIYNYARDNVWEWFLTFTFDPKKVDSYNYDEVVECMSEYFRFIRRNKNTDIKYLVVPEKHKSGRYHLHGVFSNIDMSLWKFKFSGHTTKGGLPIYNINGFPYGFTTATQVQSTIRVSHYISKYITKDMFDSIKNKKRYWCTKNLNSGTHTTLLLSL
;
A
#
# COMPACT_ATOMS: atom_id res chain seq x y z
N SER A 1 -8.69 59.51 25.16
CA SER A 1 -7.85 58.42 24.71
C SER A 1 -8.74 57.36 24.05
N TYR A 2 -8.64 57.27 22.76
CA TYR A 2 -9.34 56.24 22.01
C TYR A 2 -8.56 54.96 22.15
N MET A 3 -9.10 53.97 22.88
CA MET A 3 -8.59 52.60 22.82
C MET A 3 -9.03 52.02 21.47
N ALA A 4 -8.07 51.86 20.56
CA ALA A 4 -8.28 51.09 19.34
C ALA A 4 -8.42 49.63 19.76
N PHE A 5 -9.62 49.08 19.73
CA PHE A 5 -9.86 47.66 19.77
C PHE A 5 -9.32 47.12 18.45
N GLY A 6 -8.17 46.49 18.49
CA GLY A 6 -7.59 45.77 17.33
C GLY A 6 -8.48 44.58 16.99
N ILE A 7 -9.50 44.80 16.21
CA ILE A 7 -10.21 43.76 15.52
C ILE A 7 -9.19 43.18 14.52
N LYS A 8 -8.61 42.03 14.87
CA LYS A 8 -7.85 41.24 13.87
C LYS A 8 -8.84 40.98 12.73
N ALA A 9 -8.57 41.53 11.56
CA ALA A 9 -9.26 41.16 10.35
C ALA A 9 -9.29 39.60 10.27
N PRO A 10 -10.42 39.01 9.86
CA PRO A 10 -10.45 37.58 9.64
C PRO A 10 -9.31 37.26 8.69
N LYS A 11 -8.46 36.32 9.07
CA LYS A 11 -7.49 35.77 8.12
C LYS A 11 -8.34 35.24 6.97
N GLU A 12 -8.29 35.91 5.83
CA GLU A 12 -8.78 35.35 4.59
C GLU A 12 -8.18 33.97 4.48
N LYS A 13 -9.04 32.95 4.50
CA LYS A 13 -8.63 31.61 4.12
C LYS A 13 -8.17 31.77 2.67
N GLN A 14 -6.85 31.82 2.46
CA GLN A 14 -6.29 31.64 1.14
C GLN A 14 -6.95 30.37 0.60
N GLU A 15 -7.73 30.52 -0.47
CA GLU A 15 -8.23 29.34 -1.20
C GLU A 15 -7.00 28.53 -1.59
N GLU A 16 -6.82 27.37 -0.95
CA GLU A 16 -5.73 26.48 -1.32
C GLU A 16 -5.91 26.12 -2.78
N ASN A 17 -4.86 26.40 -3.58
CA ASN A 17 -4.83 25.98 -4.98
C ASN A 17 -5.04 24.45 -5.01
N PRO A 18 -6.16 23.94 -5.60
CA PRO A 18 -6.48 22.52 -5.58
C PRO A 18 -5.36 21.65 -6.16
N LEU A 19 -4.64 22.16 -7.15
CA LEU A 19 -3.51 21.47 -7.77
C LEU A 19 -2.33 21.36 -6.80
N HIS A 20 -2.03 22.40 -6.05
CA HIS A 20 -0.97 22.37 -5.04
C HIS A 20 -1.31 21.37 -3.93
N SER A 21 -2.53 21.38 -3.43
CA SER A 21 -3.03 20.44 -2.42
C SER A 21 -2.92 18.99 -2.90
N PHE A 22 -3.26 18.71 -4.15
CA PHE A 22 -3.10 17.40 -4.78
C PHE A 22 -1.64 16.93 -4.75
N TYR A 23 -0.71 17.75 -5.21
CA TYR A 23 0.72 17.39 -5.24
C TYR A 23 1.31 17.17 -3.85
N VAL A 24 0.94 17.99 -2.89
CA VAL A 24 1.38 17.83 -1.50
C VAL A 24 0.89 16.50 -0.93
N SER A 25 -0.39 16.18 -1.13
CA SER A 25 -0.99 14.94 -0.66
C SER A 25 -0.38 13.71 -1.36
N TYR A 26 -0.18 13.77 -2.67
CA TYR A 26 0.46 12.73 -3.45
C TYR A 26 1.89 12.45 -2.97
N ASN A 27 2.72 13.48 -2.85
CA ASN A 27 4.10 13.32 -2.42
C ASN A 27 4.20 12.80 -0.98
N ARG A 28 3.34 13.27 -0.09
CA ARG A 28 3.27 12.78 1.29
C ARG A 28 2.96 11.29 1.35
N THR A 29 1.96 10.84 0.61
CA THR A 29 1.56 9.42 0.56
C THR A 29 2.67 8.57 -0.04
N LYS A 30 3.26 9.00 -1.15
CA LYS A 30 4.35 8.28 -1.83
C LYS A 30 5.57 8.13 -0.93
N ASN A 31 5.98 9.21 -0.25
CA ASN A 31 7.10 9.18 0.68
C ASN A 31 6.83 8.28 1.89
N LYS A 32 5.62 8.29 2.41
CA LYS A 32 5.21 7.42 3.51
C LYS A 32 5.28 5.94 3.14
N ILE A 33 4.77 5.58 1.97
CA ILE A 33 4.85 4.22 1.44
C ILE A 33 6.31 3.80 1.24
N TYR A 34 7.12 4.65 0.63
CA TYR A 34 8.54 4.39 0.42
C TYR A 34 9.28 4.16 1.76
N ASN A 35 9.03 5.00 2.75
CA ASN A 35 9.65 4.88 4.07
C ASN A 35 9.25 3.59 4.78
N TYR A 36 7.98 3.21 4.76
CA TYR A 36 7.54 1.93 5.31
C TYR A 36 8.20 0.75 4.59
N ALA A 37 8.29 0.81 3.27
CA ALA A 37 8.93 -0.25 2.49
C ALA A 37 10.43 -0.36 2.80
N ARG A 38 11.13 0.76 2.96
CA ARG A 38 12.57 0.80 3.24
C ARG A 38 12.90 0.41 4.68
N ASP A 39 12.10 0.82 5.66
CA ASP A 39 12.44 0.73 7.09
C ASP A 39 12.03 -0.60 7.74
N ASN A 40 11.52 -1.53 6.96
CA ASN A 40 11.12 -2.86 7.42
C ASN A 40 11.79 -3.95 6.57
N VAL A 41 11.92 -5.15 7.18
CA VAL A 41 12.42 -6.32 6.47
C VAL A 41 11.25 -7.10 5.89
N TRP A 42 11.35 -7.44 4.61
CA TRP A 42 10.30 -8.13 3.87
C TRP A 42 10.78 -9.48 3.36
N GLU A 43 9.88 -10.47 3.38
CA GLU A 43 10.16 -11.84 2.97
C GLU A 43 9.49 -12.17 1.63
N TRP A 44 8.28 -11.64 1.39
CA TRP A 44 7.46 -11.98 0.24
C TRP A 44 6.93 -10.76 -0.49
N PHE A 45 6.90 -10.86 -1.81
CA PHE A 45 6.20 -9.93 -2.69
C PHE A 45 4.97 -10.63 -3.28
N LEU A 46 3.79 -10.07 -3.05
CA LEU A 46 2.51 -10.61 -3.49
C LEU A 46 1.85 -9.70 -4.52
N THR A 47 1.20 -10.34 -5.49
CA THR A 47 0.33 -9.66 -6.46
C THR A 47 -1.06 -10.27 -6.39
N PHE A 48 -2.07 -9.43 -6.16
CA PHE A 48 -3.48 -9.82 -6.10
C PHE A 48 -4.19 -9.38 -7.36
N THR A 49 -4.78 -10.34 -8.07
CA THR A 49 -5.59 -10.13 -9.27
C THR A 49 -6.99 -10.66 -9.01
N PHE A 50 -8.02 -9.87 -9.35
CA PHE A 50 -9.40 -10.24 -9.08
C PHE A 50 -10.01 -11.04 -10.22
N ASP A 51 -10.77 -12.08 -9.88
CA ASP A 51 -11.59 -12.82 -10.83
C ASP A 51 -12.81 -11.98 -11.21
N PRO A 52 -13.00 -11.64 -12.49
CA PRO A 52 -14.14 -10.83 -12.94
C PRO A 52 -15.51 -11.41 -12.60
N LYS A 53 -15.59 -12.71 -12.38
CA LYS A 53 -16.82 -13.40 -11.95
C LYS A 53 -17.16 -13.16 -10.48
N LYS A 54 -16.20 -12.73 -9.69
CA LYS A 54 -16.32 -12.57 -8.23
C LYS A 54 -16.29 -11.12 -7.79
N VAL A 55 -15.45 -10.30 -8.42
CA VAL A 55 -15.23 -8.90 -8.04
C VAL A 55 -15.14 -8.04 -9.29
N ASP A 56 -15.89 -6.95 -9.32
CA ASP A 56 -15.70 -5.91 -10.33
C ASP A 56 -14.49 -5.06 -9.98
N SER A 57 -13.34 -5.39 -10.55
CA SER A 57 -12.07 -4.68 -10.29
C SER A 57 -11.94 -3.35 -11.03
N TYR A 58 -12.91 -2.93 -11.82
CA TYR A 58 -13.05 -1.55 -12.28
C TYR A 58 -13.61 -0.63 -11.19
N ASN A 59 -14.35 -1.19 -10.24
CA ASN A 59 -14.93 -0.49 -9.11
C ASN A 59 -13.99 -0.54 -7.91
N TYR A 60 -13.26 0.55 -7.68
CA TYR A 60 -12.28 0.60 -6.58
C TYR A 60 -12.92 0.46 -5.20
N ASP A 61 -14.14 0.95 -4.99
CA ASP A 61 -14.85 0.79 -3.71
C ASP A 61 -15.11 -0.68 -3.39
N GLU A 62 -15.46 -1.48 -4.39
CA GLU A 62 -15.64 -2.93 -4.24
C GLU A 62 -14.31 -3.63 -3.92
N VAL A 63 -13.22 -3.23 -4.59
CA VAL A 63 -11.87 -3.72 -4.30
C VAL A 63 -11.46 -3.41 -2.86
N VAL A 64 -11.70 -2.19 -2.40
CA VAL A 64 -11.40 -1.77 -1.01
C VAL A 64 -12.18 -2.60 -0.01
N GLU A 65 -13.47 -2.82 -0.23
CA GLU A 65 -14.33 -3.61 0.65
C GLU A 65 -13.82 -5.05 0.76
N CYS A 66 -13.61 -5.73 -0.36
CA CYS A 66 -13.12 -7.10 -0.41
C CYS A 66 -11.77 -7.26 0.29
N MET A 67 -10.82 -6.40 -0.03
CA MET A 67 -9.46 -6.52 0.51
C MET A 67 -9.37 -6.12 1.98
N SER A 68 -10.13 -5.14 2.40
CA SER A 68 -10.17 -4.74 3.82
C SER A 68 -10.77 -5.85 4.69
N GLU A 69 -11.79 -6.54 4.21
CA GLU A 69 -12.39 -7.69 4.87
C GLU A 69 -11.41 -8.88 4.92
N TYR A 70 -10.76 -9.19 3.79
CA TYR A 70 -9.78 -10.27 3.71
C TYR A 70 -8.60 -10.07 4.65
N PHE A 71 -8.01 -8.88 4.68
CA PHE A 71 -6.89 -8.59 5.59
C PHE A 71 -7.32 -8.61 7.06
N ARG A 72 -8.53 -8.16 7.35
CA ARG A 72 -9.08 -8.27 8.72
C ARG A 72 -9.23 -9.73 9.13
N PHE A 73 -9.74 -10.57 8.25
CA PHE A 73 -9.85 -12.02 8.48
C PHE A 73 -8.47 -12.64 8.76
N ILE A 74 -7.48 -12.36 7.93
CA ILE A 74 -6.11 -12.88 8.10
C ILE A 74 -5.52 -12.47 9.45
N ARG A 75 -5.63 -11.20 9.84
CA ARG A 75 -5.09 -10.71 11.11
C ARG A 75 -5.76 -11.34 12.33
N ARG A 76 -7.04 -11.63 12.26
CA ARG A 76 -7.82 -12.18 13.39
C ARG A 76 -7.69 -13.69 13.53
N ASN A 77 -7.45 -14.41 12.44
CA ASN A 77 -7.48 -15.87 12.40
C ASN A 77 -6.09 -16.51 12.41
N LYS A 78 -5.25 -16.18 13.38
CA LYS A 78 -3.98 -16.86 13.69
C LYS A 78 -2.71 -16.27 13.04
N ASN A 79 -2.77 -15.26 12.19
CA ASN A 79 -1.57 -14.60 11.67
C ASN A 79 -1.42 -13.20 12.29
N THR A 80 -1.47 -13.15 13.63
CA THR A 80 -1.52 -11.88 14.40
C THR A 80 -0.24 -11.07 14.33
N ASP A 81 0.89 -11.70 14.07
CA ASP A 81 2.22 -11.08 13.91
C ASP A 81 2.56 -10.69 12.46
N ILE A 82 1.63 -10.92 11.53
CA ILE A 82 1.83 -10.58 10.13
C ILE A 82 2.18 -9.09 9.96
N LYS A 83 3.10 -8.82 9.04
CA LYS A 83 3.43 -7.47 8.57
C LYS A 83 3.15 -7.38 7.09
N TYR A 84 2.49 -6.32 6.67
CA TYR A 84 2.31 -6.03 5.25
C TYR A 84 2.20 -4.54 4.95
N LEU A 85 2.56 -4.23 3.73
CA LEU A 85 2.31 -2.97 3.06
C LEU A 85 1.82 -3.29 1.65
N VAL A 86 0.60 -2.90 1.33
CA VAL A 86 -0.07 -3.22 0.05
C VAL A 86 -0.54 -1.93 -0.60
N VAL A 87 -0.29 -1.81 -1.89
CA VAL A 87 -0.64 -0.64 -2.70
C VAL A 87 -1.45 -1.05 -3.92
N PRO A 88 -2.40 -0.23 -4.37
CA PRO A 88 -3.13 -0.46 -5.60
C PRO A 88 -2.31 -0.05 -6.83
N GLU A 89 -2.55 -0.74 -7.92
CA GLU A 89 -2.13 -0.36 -9.28
C GLU A 89 -3.37 -0.34 -10.17
N LYS A 90 -3.52 0.73 -10.95
CA LYS A 90 -4.51 0.78 -12.01
C LYS A 90 -3.87 0.29 -13.30
N HIS A 91 -4.30 -0.89 -13.75
CA HIS A 91 -3.83 -1.47 -15.00
C HIS A 91 -4.31 -0.65 -16.21
N LYS A 92 -3.65 -0.79 -17.37
CA LYS A 92 -4.04 -0.13 -18.63
C LYS A 92 -5.48 -0.42 -19.04
N SER A 93 -6.02 -1.58 -18.70
CA SER A 93 -7.42 -1.94 -18.92
C SER A 93 -8.41 -1.13 -18.09
N GLY A 94 -7.95 -0.40 -17.06
CA GLY A 94 -8.78 0.26 -16.05
C GLY A 94 -9.08 -0.59 -14.81
N ARG A 95 -8.71 -1.87 -14.81
CA ARG A 95 -8.86 -2.75 -13.66
C ARG A 95 -7.80 -2.48 -12.61
N TYR A 96 -8.17 -2.61 -11.33
CA TYR A 96 -7.24 -2.49 -10.22
C TYR A 96 -6.65 -3.85 -9.84
N HIS A 97 -5.35 -3.85 -9.62
CA HIS A 97 -4.57 -4.92 -9.00
C HIS A 97 -3.99 -4.41 -7.70
N LEU A 98 -3.57 -5.31 -6.82
CA LEU A 98 -2.85 -4.92 -5.63
C LEU A 98 -1.48 -5.60 -5.61
N HIS A 99 -0.48 -4.86 -5.16
CA HIS A 99 0.87 -5.38 -4.95
C HIS A 99 1.27 -5.10 -3.51
N GLY A 100 1.95 -6.05 -2.88
CA GLY A 100 2.35 -5.88 -1.50
C GLY A 100 3.62 -6.61 -1.11
N VAL A 101 4.21 -6.13 -0.03
CA VAL A 101 5.33 -6.78 0.66
C VAL A 101 4.87 -7.29 2.00
N PHE A 102 5.31 -8.49 2.35
CA PHE A 102 4.82 -9.23 3.50
C PHE A 102 5.96 -9.86 4.29
N SER A 103 5.80 -9.94 5.60
CA SER A 103 6.64 -10.71 6.50
C SER A 103 5.79 -11.48 7.50
N ASN A 104 6.34 -12.55 8.07
CA ASN A 104 5.67 -13.41 9.03
C ASN A 104 4.39 -14.06 8.47
N ILE A 105 4.38 -14.41 7.19
CA ILE A 105 3.26 -15.15 6.59
C ILE A 105 3.25 -16.57 7.14
N ASP A 106 2.09 -17.00 7.62
CA ASP A 106 1.79 -18.41 7.83
C ASP A 106 1.45 -19.05 6.47
N MET A 107 2.42 -19.72 5.86
CA MET A 107 2.27 -20.31 4.53
C MET A 107 1.17 -21.38 4.47
N SER A 108 0.92 -22.09 5.57
CA SER A 108 -0.16 -23.07 5.67
C SER A 108 -1.53 -22.41 5.64
N LEU A 109 -1.73 -21.34 6.42
CA LEU A 109 -2.97 -20.56 6.44
C LEU A 109 -3.27 -19.93 5.07
N TRP A 110 -2.25 -19.40 4.40
CA TRP A 110 -2.36 -18.79 3.08
C TRP A 110 -2.40 -19.79 1.93
N LYS A 111 -2.16 -21.09 2.22
CA LYS A 111 -2.19 -22.20 1.25
C LYS A 111 -1.28 -21.94 0.05
N PHE A 112 0.01 -21.74 0.32
CA PHE A 112 1.05 -21.61 -0.70
C PHE A 112 1.19 -22.91 -1.48
N LYS A 113 1.22 -22.80 -2.81
CA LYS A 113 1.48 -23.91 -3.72
C LYS A 113 2.42 -23.47 -4.83
N PHE A 114 3.47 -24.27 -5.07
CA PHE A 114 4.37 -24.01 -6.19
C PHE A 114 3.61 -24.01 -7.51
N SER A 115 3.78 -22.94 -8.30
CA SER A 115 3.07 -22.75 -9.57
C SER A 115 3.62 -23.58 -10.73
N GLY A 116 4.82 -24.15 -10.59
CA GLY A 116 5.58 -24.78 -11.70
C GLY A 116 6.39 -23.79 -12.51
N HIS A 117 6.36 -22.49 -12.17
CA HIS A 117 7.06 -21.43 -12.87
C HIS A 117 8.09 -20.75 -11.96
N THR A 118 9.11 -20.16 -12.60
CA THR A 118 10.13 -19.36 -11.93
C THR A 118 10.20 -17.95 -12.53
N THR A 119 10.73 -17.01 -11.76
CA THR A 119 11.08 -15.69 -12.27
C THR A 119 12.27 -15.77 -13.23
N LYS A 120 12.59 -14.68 -13.93
CA LYS A 120 13.80 -14.59 -14.78
C LYS A 120 15.08 -14.85 -13.98
N GLY A 121 15.11 -14.51 -12.69
CA GLY A 121 16.22 -14.77 -11.78
C GLY A 121 16.25 -16.18 -11.18
N GLY A 122 15.34 -17.08 -11.57
CA GLY A 122 15.28 -18.48 -11.11
C GLY A 122 14.55 -18.68 -9.78
N LEU A 123 13.87 -17.66 -9.23
CA LEU A 123 13.09 -17.81 -8.01
C LEU A 123 11.75 -18.49 -8.28
N PRO A 124 11.31 -19.40 -7.39
CA PRO A 124 10.00 -20.02 -7.51
C PRO A 124 8.87 -18.96 -7.41
N ILE A 125 7.86 -19.12 -8.26
CA ILE A 125 6.60 -18.40 -8.14
C ILE A 125 5.59 -19.32 -7.48
N TYR A 126 4.99 -18.87 -6.37
CA TYR A 126 3.95 -19.60 -5.66
C TYR A 126 2.58 -19.01 -5.99
N ASN A 127 1.58 -19.87 -6.09
CA ASN A 127 0.17 -19.49 -6.07
C ASN A 127 -0.34 -19.55 -4.62
N ILE A 128 -1.25 -18.64 -4.29
CA ILE A 128 -1.92 -18.64 -2.99
C ILE A 128 -3.36 -19.07 -3.19
N ASN A 129 -3.67 -20.30 -2.79
CA ASN A 129 -5.01 -20.88 -2.98
C ASN A 129 -6.02 -20.41 -1.92
N GLY A 130 -5.56 -19.72 -0.89
CA GLY A 130 -6.42 -19.19 0.17
C GLY A 130 -7.08 -17.84 -0.14
N PHE A 131 -6.81 -17.25 -1.30
CA PHE A 131 -7.42 -15.97 -1.70
C PHE A 131 -8.78 -16.19 -2.36
N PRO A 132 -9.91 -15.75 -1.75
CA PRO A 132 -11.23 -16.10 -2.24
C PRO A 132 -11.72 -15.28 -3.44
N TYR A 133 -11.06 -14.16 -3.75
CA TYR A 133 -11.55 -13.18 -4.73
C TYR A 133 -10.85 -13.24 -6.09
N GLY A 134 -9.90 -14.15 -6.26
CA GLY A 134 -9.19 -14.27 -7.53
C GLY A 134 -7.87 -15.01 -7.41
N PHE A 135 -6.83 -14.44 -8.02
CA PHE A 135 -5.53 -15.07 -8.16
C PHE A 135 -4.47 -14.29 -7.41
N THR A 136 -3.63 -14.98 -6.67
CA THR A 136 -2.52 -14.35 -5.95
C THR A 136 -1.25 -15.10 -6.23
N THR A 137 -0.20 -14.40 -6.62
CA THR A 137 1.16 -14.94 -6.75
C THR A 137 2.06 -14.38 -5.66
N ALA A 138 3.04 -15.17 -5.26
CA ALA A 138 4.03 -14.79 -4.27
C ALA A 138 5.43 -15.18 -4.76
N THR A 139 6.38 -14.25 -4.59
CA THR A 139 7.81 -14.45 -4.84
C THR A 139 8.62 -13.99 -3.64
N GLN A 140 9.75 -14.63 -3.38
CA GLN A 140 10.64 -14.22 -2.30
C GLN A 140 11.29 -12.87 -2.58
N VAL A 141 11.37 -12.03 -1.56
CA VAL A 141 12.12 -10.77 -1.59
C VAL A 141 13.59 -11.07 -1.34
N GLN A 142 14.47 -10.63 -2.26
CA GLN A 142 15.91 -10.76 -2.13
C GLN A 142 16.60 -9.50 -1.64
N SER A 143 16.00 -8.32 -1.89
CA SER A 143 16.55 -7.03 -1.53
C SER A 143 15.44 -6.08 -1.12
N THR A 144 15.50 -5.60 0.12
CA THR A 144 14.55 -4.59 0.63
C THR A 144 14.66 -3.27 -0.13
N ILE A 145 15.86 -2.86 -0.52
CA ILE A 145 16.07 -1.61 -1.30
C ILE A 145 15.39 -1.71 -2.66
N ARG A 146 15.59 -2.81 -3.38
CA ARG A 146 14.96 -3.02 -4.69
C ARG A 146 13.44 -3.06 -4.59
N VAL A 147 12.90 -3.77 -3.61
CA VAL A 147 11.46 -3.90 -3.44
C VAL A 147 10.82 -2.57 -3.00
N SER A 148 11.54 -1.74 -2.25
CA SER A 148 11.09 -0.39 -1.87
C SER A 148 10.89 0.51 -3.08
N HIS A 149 11.84 0.50 -4.02
CA HIS A 149 11.71 1.21 -5.29
C HIS A 149 10.60 0.62 -6.16
N TYR A 150 10.52 -0.70 -6.21
CA TYR A 150 9.55 -1.41 -7.02
C TYR A 150 8.11 -1.14 -6.57
N ILE A 151 7.83 -1.19 -5.27
CA ILE A 151 6.48 -0.93 -4.75
C ILE A 151 6.07 0.55 -4.94
N SER A 152 7.02 1.47 -4.82
CA SER A 152 6.76 2.90 -4.98
C SER A 152 6.37 3.30 -6.41
N LYS A 153 6.82 2.56 -7.42
CA LYS A 153 6.48 2.87 -8.82
C LYS A 153 5.01 2.68 -9.16
N TYR A 154 4.27 1.87 -8.39
CA TYR A 154 2.83 1.68 -8.59
C TYR A 154 2.02 2.91 -8.16
N ILE A 155 2.61 3.77 -7.32
CA ILE A 155 1.97 5.02 -6.90
C ILE A 155 2.24 6.08 -7.96
N THR A 156 1.33 6.20 -8.90
CA THR A 156 1.37 7.19 -9.97
C THR A 156 0.37 8.32 -9.70
N LYS A 157 0.59 9.48 -10.30
CA LYS A 157 -0.33 10.63 -10.19
C LYS A 157 -1.72 10.29 -10.74
N ASP A 158 -1.77 9.56 -11.85
CA ASP A 158 -3.02 9.14 -12.48
C ASP A 158 -3.81 8.21 -11.56
N MET A 159 -3.16 7.17 -11.01
CA MET A 159 -3.78 6.26 -10.06
C MET A 159 -4.27 7.00 -8.82
N PHE A 160 -3.44 7.87 -8.24
CA PHE A 160 -3.77 8.63 -7.06
C PHE A 160 -4.98 9.55 -7.26
N ASP A 161 -5.09 10.20 -8.43
CA ASP A 161 -6.25 11.00 -8.79
C ASP A 161 -7.51 10.14 -8.95
N SER A 162 -7.39 8.97 -9.55
CA SER A 162 -8.50 8.03 -9.75
C SER A 162 -9.10 7.50 -8.45
N ILE A 163 -8.33 7.45 -7.37
CA ILE A 163 -8.76 6.99 -6.03
C ILE A 163 -8.87 8.13 -5.01
N LYS A 164 -9.10 9.35 -5.48
CA LYS A 164 -9.20 10.54 -4.64
C LYS A 164 -10.22 10.36 -3.52
N ASN A 165 -9.83 10.72 -2.30
CA ASN A 165 -10.62 10.57 -1.07
C ASN A 165 -10.97 9.12 -0.68
N LYS A 166 -10.30 8.13 -1.29
CA LYS A 166 -10.45 6.71 -0.97
C LYS A 166 -9.19 6.15 -0.32
N LYS A 167 -9.24 4.90 0.10
CA LYS A 167 -8.10 4.22 0.70
C LYS A 167 -6.96 4.10 -0.32
N ARG A 168 -5.75 4.51 0.08
CA ARG A 168 -4.58 4.62 -0.81
C ARG A 168 -3.61 3.46 -0.67
N TYR A 169 -3.59 2.81 0.49
CA TYR A 169 -2.75 1.66 0.79
C TYR A 169 -3.26 0.95 2.04
N TRP A 170 -2.79 -0.27 2.24
CA TRP A 170 -3.04 -1.07 3.45
C TRP A 170 -1.71 -1.34 4.13
N CYS A 171 -1.65 -1.16 5.43
CA CYS A 171 -0.48 -1.54 6.21
C CYS A 171 -0.89 -2.02 7.61
N THR A 172 -0.08 -2.89 8.17
CA THR A 172 -0.22 -3.29 9.57
C THR A 172 0.33 -2.22 10.50
N LYS A 173 -0.14 -2.22 11.76
CA LYS A 173 0.27 -1.21 12.76
C LYS A 173 1.67 -1.41 13.31
N ASN A 174 2.25 -2.59 13.10
CA ASN A 174 3.56 -3.00 13.63
C ASN A 174 4.75 -2.67 12.71
N LEU A 175 4.57 -1.77 11.75
CA LEU A 175 5.65 -1.32 10.87
C LEU A 175 6.49 -0.24 11.55
N ASN A 176 7.81 -0.31 11.31
CA ASN A 176 8.70 0.77 11.65
C ASN A 176 8.45 1.95 10.71
N SER A 177 8.40 3.15 11.26
CA SER A 177 8.32 4.40 10.49
C SER A 177 9.63 5.18 10.65
N GLY A 178 10.10 5.82 9.57
CA GLY A 178 11.41 6.49 9.46
C GLY A 178 11.69 7.68 10.39
N THR A 179 10.96 7.81 11.50
CA THR A 179 11.12 8.89 12.48
C THR A 179 12.39 8.76 13.35
N HIS A 180 13.14 7.66 13.25
CA HIS A 180 14.33 7.44 14.08
C HIS A 180 15.63 8.02 13.50
N THR A 181 15.62 8.49 12.26
CA THR A 181 16.83 9.00 11.58
C THR A 181 17.18 10.43 11.97
N THR A 182 16.27 11.18 12.57
CA THR A 182 16.50 12.59 12.94
C THR A 182 17.22 12.77 14.28
N LEU A 183 17.31 11.76 15.12
CA LEU A 183 17.92 11.82 16.44
C LEU A 183 19.43 11.50 16.46
N LEU A 184 19.99 10.99 15.37
CA LEU A 184 21.40 10.63 15.28
C LEU A 184 22.29 11.73 14.66
N LEU A 185 21.69 12.80 14.17
CA LEU A 185 22.42 13.93 13.57
C LEU A 185 22.59 15.13 14.52
N SER A 186 22.20 15.01 15.78
CA SER A 186 22.32 16.08 16.80
C SER A 186 23.24 15.73 17.96
N LEU A 187 24.22 14.84 17.78
CA LEU A 187 25.30 14.58 18.74
C LEU A 187 26.65 15.03 18.15
#